data_04838dec34c801b7d4ac561b3192a217
#
_entry.id   04838dec34c801b7d4ac561b3192a217
#
_cell.length_a   1.000
_cell.length_b   1.000
_cell.length_c   1.000
_cell.angle_alpha   90.00
_cell.angle_beta   90.00
_cell.angle_gamma   90.00
#
_symmetry.space_group_name_H-M   'P 1'
#
loop_
_entity.id
_entity.type
_entity.pdbx_description
1 polymer ?
#
loop_
_entity_poly.entity_id
_entity_poly.type
_entity_poly.pdbx_seq_one_letter_code
_entity_poly.pdbx_strand_id
1 'polypeptide(L)'
;MTEPGLDLHEWATRWSELEEAAAEDAAGALPEMDRLIEEMLTERGIQLDEVVTEKGEDPELVRQFLAAREITRLADAGEADPGDVGAAFEGYRALYEHLSTERSSP
;
A
#
# COMPACT_ATOMS: atom_id res chain seq x y z
N MET A 1 -3.19 2.33 -24.92
CA MET A 1 -4.16 1.70 -24.04
C MET A 1 -3.49 0.68 -23.13
N THR A 2 -3.77 0.75 -21.87
CA THR A 2 -3.13 -0.12 -20.90
C THR A 2 -3.98 -1.35 -20.64
N GLU A 3 -3.35 -2.49 -20.61
CA GLU A 3 -4.05 -3.72 -20.33
C GLU A 3 -3.98 -4.04 -18.86
N PRO A 4 -5.10 -4.45 -18.26
CA PRO A 4 -5.11 -4.72 -16.82
C PRO A 4 -4.08 -5.77 -16.40
N GLY A 5 -3.87 -6.78 -17.24
CA GLY A 5 -2.89 -7.79 -16.90
C GLY A 5 -1.49 -7.25 -16.84
N LEU A 6 -1.20 -6.28 -17.68
CA LEU A 6 0.11 -5.68 -17.72
C LEU A 6 0.37 -4.88 -16.45
N ASP A 7 -0.63 -4.11 -16.03
CA ASP A 7 -0.49 -3.33 -14.82
C ASP A 7 -0.27 -4.23 -13.62
N LEU A 8 -1.02 -5.32 -13.55
CA LEU A 8 -0.92 -6.24 -12.43
C LEU A 8 0.47 -6.86 -12.37
N HIS A 9 0.99 -7.23 -13.53
CA HIS A 9 2.32 -7.82 -13.59
C HIS A 9 3.39 -6.82 -13.16
N GLU A 10 3.24 -5.59 -13.57
CA GLU A 10 4.18 -4.54 -13.19
C GLU A 10 4.16 -4.32 -11.70
N TRP A 11 2.96 -4.30 -11.11
CA TRP A 11 2.83 -4.12 -9.67
C TRP A 11 3.47 -5.27 -8.92
N ALA A 12 3.29 -6.50 -9.41
CA ALA A 12 3.88 -7.66 -8.74
C ALA A 12 5.40 -7.58 -8.76
N THR A 13 5.96 -7.15 -9.87
CA THR A 13 7.40 -6.99 -9.95
C THR A 13 7.90 -5.93 -8.98
N ARG A 14 7.22 -4.79 -8.94
CA ARG A 14 7.62 -3.72 -8.05
C ARG A 14 7.48 -4.14 -6.59
N TRP A 15 6.40 -4.86 -6.26
CA TRP A 15 6.19 -5.31 -4.89
C TRP A 15 7.28 -6.27 -4.47
N SER A 16 7.64 -7.19 -5.36
CA SER A 16 8.70 -8.14 -5.05
C SER A 16 10.01 -7.43 -4.74
N GLU A 17 10.34 -6.41 -5.52
CA GLU A 17 11.55 -5.64 -5.27
C GLU A 17 11.48 -4.89 -3.97
N LEU A 18 10.30 -4.39 -3.63
CA LEU A 18 10.14 -3.66 -2.38
C LEU A 18 10.26 -4.59 -1.18
N GLU A 19 9.76 -5.81 -1.30
CA GLU A 19 9.92 -6.77 -0.21
C GLU A 19 11.39 -7.12 0.02
N GLU A 20 12.15 -7.22 -1.04
CA GLU A 20 13.57 -7.47 -0.90
C GLU A 20 14.27 -6.29 -0.23
N ALA A 21 13.90 -5.08 -0.64
CA ALA A 21 14.47 -3.90 -0.02
C ALA A 21 14.09 -3.80 1.45
N ALA A 22 12.87 -4.18 1.79
CA ALA A 22 12.41 -4.11 3.17
C ALA A 22 13.16 -5.11 4.06
N ALA A 23 13.62 -6.21 3.49
CA ALA A 23 14.39 -7.16 4.27
C ALA A 23 15.68 -6.54 4.78
N GLU A 24 16.21 -5.56 4.06
CA GLU A 24 17.42 -4.90 4.49
C GLU A 24 17.13 -3.62 5.25
N ASP A 25 16.07 -2.91 4.88
CA ASP A 25 15.73 -1.65 5.51
C ASP A 25 14.24 -1.43 5.37
N ALA A 26 13.48 -1.97 6.33
CA ALA A 26 12.02 -1.89 6.26
C ALA A 26 11.55 -0.45 6.25
N ALA A 27 12.12 0.38 7.12
CA ALA A 27 11.69 1.76 7.20
C ALA A 27 11.94 2.50 5.89
N GLY A 28 13.06 2.22 5.25
CA GLY A 28 13.38 2.87 3.99
C GLY A 28 12.48 2.44 2.85
N ALA A 29 11.89 1.26 2.93
CA ALA A 29 11.03 0.75 1.87
C ALA A 29 9.60 1.26 1.99
N LEU A 30 9.19 1.72 3.17
CA LEU A 30 7.80 2.13 3.39
C LEU A 30 7.31 3.20 2.43
N PRO A 31 8.07 4.26 2.14
CA PRO A 31 7.57 5.28 1.22
C PRO A 31 7.24 4.74 -0.17
N GLU A 32 8.06 3.83 -0.66
CA GLU A 32 7.80 3.26 -1.97
C GLU A 32 6.59 2.32 -1.93
N MET A 33 6.45 1.57 -0.85
CA MET A 33 5.27 0.72 -0.68
C MET A 33 4.01 1.57 -0.63
N ASP A 34 4.06 2.68 0.09
CA ASP A 34 2.94 3.60 0.16
C ASP A 34 2.52 4.06 -1.23
N ARG A 35 3.52 4.44 -2.03
CA ARG A 35 3.24 4.94 -3.36
C ARG A 35 2.62 3.87 -4.25
N LEU A 36 3.12 2.66 -4.16
CA LEU A 36 2.59 1.58 -4.98
C LEU A 36 1.14 1.27 -4.61
N ILE A 37 0.86 1.18 -3.31
CA ILE A 37 -0.50 0.91 -2.87
C ILE A 37 -1.44 2.04 -3.26
N GLU A 38 -0.95 3.28 -3.19
CA GLU A 38 -1.77 4.40 -3.60
C GLU A 38 -2.13 4.30 -5.08
N GLU A 39 -1.18 3.89 -5.90
CA GLU A 39 -1.47 3.71 -7.32
C GLU A 39 -2.53 2.65 -7.53
N MET A 40 -2.43 1.54 -6.79
CA MET A 40 -3.40 0.47 -6.93
C MET A 40 -4.79 0.90 -6.49
N LEU A 41 -4.87 1.66 -5.40
CA LEU A 41 -6.15 2.17 -4.94
C LEU A 41 -6.75 3.14 -5.94
N THR A 42 -5.92 3.99 -6.51
CA THR A 42 -6.39 4.95 -7.50
C THR A 42 -6.91 4.24 -8.74
N GLU A 43 -6.24 3.17 -9.16
CA GLU A 43 -6.69 2.40 -10.31
C GLU A 43 -8.05 1.79 -10.07
N ARG A 44 -8.36 1.45 -8.84
CA ARG A 44 -9.67 0.91 -8.51
C ARG A 44 -10.73 1.99 -8.38
N GLY A 45 -10.32 3.26 -8.47
CA GLY A 45 -11.26 4.35 -8.30
C GLY A 45 -11.52 4.70 -6.86
N ILE A 46 -10.70 4.20 -5.94
CA ILE A 46 -10.86 4.49 -4.53
C ILE A 46 -10.15 5.80 -4.23
N GLN A 47 -10.87 6.72 -3.61
CA GLN A 47 -10.31 8.00 -3.24
C GLN A 47 -9.91 7.98 -1.78
N LEU A 48 -8.83 8.69 -1.49
CA LEU A 48 -8.27 8.70 -0.14
C LEU A 48 -8.73 9.91 0.66
N ASP A 49 -9.70 10.64 0.14
CA ASP A 49 -10.28 11.77 0.83
C ASP A 49 -11.06 11.31 2.05
N GLU A 50 -10.87 11.99 3.18
CA GLU A 50 -11.54 11.60 4.41
C GLU A 50 -13.04 11.60 4.27
N VAL A 51 -13.57 12.58 3.54
CA VAL A 51 -15.01 12.70 3.37
C VAL A 51 -15.54 11.47 2.64
N VAL A 52 -14.80 11.01 1.65
CA VAL A 52 -15.20 9.85 0.87
C VAL A 52 -15.02 8.58 1.67
N THR A 53 -14.05 8.56 2.58
CA THR A 53 -13.77 7.36 3.36
C THR A 53 -15.01 6.86 4.10
N GLU A 54 -15.80 7.77 4.63
CA GLU A 54 -16.97 7.38 5.40
C GLU A 54 -18.07 6.80 4.54
N LYS A 55 -18.14 7.24 3.29
CA LYS A 55 -19.17 6.77 2.38
C LYS A 55 -18.64 5.90 1.27
N GLY A 56 -17.34 5.70 1.25
CA GLY A 56 -16.70 4.93 0.21
C GLY A 56 -17.06 3.47 0.28
N GLU A 57 -16.72 2.76 -0.79
CA GLU A 57 -17.06 1.35 -0.88
C GLU A 57 -16.18 0.47 0.00
N ASP A 58 -14.96 0.91 0.27
CA ASP A 58 -14.03 0.11 1.05
C ASP A 58 -13.39 0.96 2.14
N PRO A 59 -14.19 1.42 3.12
CA PRO A 59 -13.63 2.30 4.15
C PRO A 59 -12.56 1.61 4.98
N GLU A 60 -12.66 0.29 5.14
CA GLU A 60 -11.64 -0.42 5.89
C GLU A 60 -10.29 -0.40 5.19
N LEU A 61 -10.32 -0.59 3.87
CA LEU A 61 -9.08 -0.53 3.10
C LEU A 61 -8.44 0.84 3.20
N VAL A 62 -9.25 1.87 3.09
CA VAL A 62 -8.72 3.23 3.16
C VAL A 62 -8.15 3.52 4.54
N ARG A 63 -8.86 3.10 5.58
CA ARG A 63 -8.37 3.30 6.94
C ARG A 63 -7.05 2.59 7.17
N GLN A 64 -6.95 1.36 6.68
CA GLN A 64 -5.73 0.60 6.85
C GLN A 64 -4.57 1.27 6.12
N PHE A 65 -4.85 1.78 4.92
CA PHE A 65 -3.82 2.47 4.15
C PHE A 65 -3.38 3.75 4.86
N LEU A 66 -4.34 4.53 5.35
CA LEU A 66 -4.00 5.79 6.00
C LEU A 66 -3.23 5.56 7.29
N ALA A 67 -3.55 4.49 8.01
CA ALA A 67 -2.80 4.17 9.22
C ALA A 67 -1.36 3.82 8.89
N ALA A 68 -1.15 3.02 7.85
CA ALA A 68 0.21 2.69 7.44
C ALA A 68 0.95 3.91 6.93
N ARG A 69 0.23 4.79 6.23
CA ARG A 69 0.83 6.02 5.72
C ARG A 69 1.30 6.92 6.85
N GLU A 70 0.52 6.99 7.92
CA GLU A 70 0.92 7.81 9.05
C GLU A 70 2.22 7.30 9.66
N ILE A 71 2.33 5.99 9.80
CA ILE A 71 3.56 5.41 10.33
C ILE A 71 4.72 5.66 9.38
N THR A 72 4.45 5.58 8.08
CA THR A 72 5.48 5.87 7.08
C THR A 72 6.00 7.29 7.24
N ARG A 73 5.11 8.23 7.49
CA ARG A 73 5.50 9.60 7.68
C ARG A 73 6.35 9.76 8.94
N LEU A 74 5.96 9.06 10.00
CA LEU A 74 6.73 9.11 11.24
C LEU A 74 8.10 8.47 11.07
N ALA A 75 8.16 7.37 10.33
CA ALA A 75 9.43 6.71 10.07
C ALA A 75 10.37 7.61 9.27
N ASP A 76 9.80 8.34 8.32
CA ASP A 76 10.60 9.25 7.51
C ASP A 76 11.16 10.38 8.36
N ALA A 77 10.46 10.75 9.42
CA ALA A 77 10.91 11.77 10.34
C ALA A 77 11.81 11.20 11.43
N GLY A 78 12.05 9.90 11.44
CA GLY A 78 12.85 9.26 12.46
C GLY A 78 12.14 9.08 13.78
N GLU A 79 10.80 9.06 13.75
CA GLU A 79 10.00 9.02 14.97
C GLU A 79 9.21 7.74 15.16
N ALA A 80 9.31 6.80 14.23
CA ALA A 80 8.61 5.53 14.38
C ALA A 80 9.55 4.50 14.98
N ASP A 81 9.02 3.65 15.87
CA ASP A 81 9.86 2.60 16.42
C ASP A 81 9.76 1.35 15.52
N PRO A 82 10.64 0.35 15.74
CA PRO A 82 10.65 -0.83 14.87
C PRO A 82 9.33 -1.58 14.84
N GLY A 83 8.59 -1.59 15.96
CA GLY A 83 7.30 -2.26 15.98
C GLY A 83 6.31 -1.56 15.07
N ASP A 84 6.31 -0.24 15.06
CA ASP A 84 5.44 0.52 14.18
C ASP A 84 5.79 0.27 12.73
N VAL A 85 7.09 0.25 12.41
CA VAL A 85 7.54 0.02 11.05
C VAL A 85 7.07 -1.35 10.58
N GLY A 86 7.20 -2.36 11.42
CA GLY A 86 6.71 -3.69 11.08
C GLY A 86 5.22 -3.72 10.84
N ALA A 87 4.46 -2.99 11.65
CA ALA A 87 3.02 -2.93 11.50
C ALA A 87 2.63 -2.27 10.17
N ALA A 88 3.34 -1.21 9.80
CA ALA A 88 3.06 -0.56 8.53
C ALA A 88 3.38 -1.47 7.36
N PHE A 89 4.50 -2.19 7.44
CA PHE A 89 4.87 -3.12 6.39
C PHE A 89 3.78 -4.18 6.20
N GLU A 90 3.31 -4.76 7.31
CA GLU A 90 2.26 -5.75 7.23
C GLU A 90 0.97 -5.17 6.69
N GLY A 91 0.68 -3.93 7.06
CA GLY A 91 -0.51 -3.26 6.54
C GLY A 91 -0.47 -3.10 5.03
N TYR A 92 0.67 -2.63 4.51
CA TYR A 92 0.81 -2.50 3.06
C TYR A 92 0.76 -3.86 2.38
N ARG A 93 1.37 -4.86 2.99
CA ARG A 93 1.37 -6.20 2.41
C ARG A 93 -0.04 -6.75 2.32
N ALA A 94 -0.81 -6.58 3.39
CA ALA A 94 -2.20 -7.06 3.38
C ALA A 94 -3.02 -6.34 2.32
N LEU A 95 -2.79 -5.03 2.17
CA LEU A 95 -3.48 -4.27 1.15
C LEU A 95 -3.10 -4.75 -0.25
N TYR A 96 -1.80 -4.96 -0.46
CA TYR A 96 -1.34 -5.43 -1.76
C TYR A 96 -1.98 -6.77 -2.11
N GLU A 97 -1.99 -7.69 -1.15
CA GLU A 97 -2.55 -9.01 -1.41
C GLU A 97 -4.05 -8.93 -1.69
N HIS A 98 -4.74 -8.10 -0.94
CA HIS A 98 -6.18 -7.96 -1.15
C HIS A 98 -6.47 -7.36 -2.52
N LEU A 99 -5.78 -6.29 -2.86
CA LEU A 99 -6.03 -5.61 -4.12
C LEU A 99 -5.63 -6.47 -5.31
N SER A 100 -4.53 -7.19 -5.17
CA SER A 100 -4.08 -8.08 -6.25
C SER A 100 -5.07 -9.21 -6.46
N THR A 101 -5.55 -9.79 -5.38
CA THR A 101 -6.47 -10.91 -5.46
C THR A 101 -7.79 -10.48 -6.11
N GLU A 102 -8.28 -9.31 -5.73
CA GLU A 102 -9.53 -8.84 -6.30
C GLU A 102 -9.40 -8.55 -7.78
N ARG A 103 -8.25 -8.00 -8.18
CA ARG A 103 -8.03 -7.74 -9.59
C ARG A 103 -7.94 -9.02 -10.40
N SER A 104 -7.45 -10.08 -9.76
CA SER A 104 -7.32 -11.36 -10.43
C SER A 104 -8.63 -12.11 -10.54
N SER A 105 -9.60 -11.76 -9.72
CA SER A 105 -10.87 -12.46 -9.73
C SER A 105 -11.63 -12.23 -11.03
N PRO A 106 -12.23 -13.26 -11.55
CA PRO A 106 -13.02 -13.10 -12.77
C PRO A 106 -14.26 -12.23 -12.53
#